data_5ec45eba6505962ca8b9d375b5bd4e7f
#
_entry.id   5ec45eba6505962ca8b9d375b5bd4e7f
#
_cell.length_a   1.000
_cell.length_b   1.000
_cell.length_c   1.000
_cell.angle_alpha   90.00
_cell.angle_beta   90.00
_cell.angle_gamma   90.00
#
_symmetry.space_group_name_H-M   'P 1'
#
loop_
_entity.id
_entity.type
_entity.pdbx_description
1 polymer ?
#
loop_
_entity_poly.entity_id
_entity_poly.type
_entity_poly.pdbx_seq_one_letter_code
_entity_poly.pdbx_strand_id
1 'polypeptide(L)'
;MKGYDSGAVGWIYSAYEIAAIPGTIICGIVSDYVFKGRRAITTMIYMVLVALFVFIYWQTEHNLVMDSICLIAIGFLIYGPVMLIGVHALDLAPKKAAGTAAGLTGFFGYFFGTALLANIMLGYVVDHLGWDWSFIILLGACALAFIFTAFTVREEQYLVKESTNKH
;
A
#
# COMPACT_ATOMS: atom_id res chain seq x y z
N MET A 1 -4.38 5.31 -22.30
CA MET A 1 -5.01 4.03 -22.14
C MET A 1 -6.52 4.08 -22.31
N LYS A 2 -7.30 4.63 -21.40
CA LYS A 2 -8.79 4.61 -21.49
C LYS A 2 -9.42 5.88 -22.12
N GLY A 3 -8.63 6.85 -22.61
CA GLY A 3 -9.10 8.01 -23.40
C GLY A 3 -10.14 8.92 -22.73
N TYR A 4 -10.14 9.00 -21.39
CA TYR A 4 -11.03 9.88 -20.66
C TYR A 4 -10.62 11.35 -20.77
N ASP A 5 -11.60 12.25 -20.66
CA ASP A 5 -11.35 13.69 -20.61
C ASP A 5 -10.46 14.07 -19.42
N SER A 6 -9.56 15.04 -19.65
CA SER A 6 -8.60 15.49 -18.64
C SER A 6 -9.27 16.00 -17.35
N GLY A 7 -10.47 16.61 -17.48
CA GLY A 7 -11.26 17.03 -16.32
C GLY A 7 -11.75 15.87 -15.48
N ALA A 8 -12.28 14.81 -16.12
CA ALA A 8 -12.74 13.61 -15.42
C ALA A 8 -11.58 12.90 -14.71
N VAL A 9 -10.42 12.79 -15.35
CA VAL A 9 -9.21 12.20 -14.76
C VAL A 9 -8.76 13.00 -13.53
N GLY A 10 -8.77 14.32 -13.59
CA GLY A 10 -8.41 15.18 -12.45
C GLY A 10 -9.34 14.99 -11.24
N TRP A 11 -10.65 14.89 -11.49
CA TRP A 11 -11.62 14.62 -10.41
C TRP A 11 -11.44 13.24 -9.78
N ILE A 12 -11.22 12.21 -10.59
CA ILE A 12 -10.99 10.84 -10.09
C ILE A 12 -9.70 10.79 -9.26
N TYR A 13 -8.63 11.45 -9.73
CA TYR A 13 -7.37 11.52 -8.98
C TYR A 13 -7.54 12.26 -7.65
N SER A 14 -8.28 13.37 -7.64
CA SER A 14 -8.60 14.10 -6.40
C SER A 14 -9.42 13.25 -5.43
N ALA A 15 -10.40 12.50 -5.93
CA ALA A 15 -11.20 11.59 -5.12
C ALA A 15 -10.36 10.42 -4.55
N TYR A 16 -9.40 9.90 -5.32
CA TYR A 16 -8.41 8.91 -4.87
C TYR A 16 -7.61 9.42 -3.66
N GLU A 17 -7.06 10.64 -3.73
CA GLU A 17 -6.27 11.25 -2.65
C GLU A 17 -7.14 11.56 -1.42
N ILE A 18 -8.37 12.06 -1.62
CA ILE A 18 -9.30 12.32 -0.52
C ILE A 18 -9.69 11.03 0.20
N ALA A 19 -9.93 9.95 -0.53
CA ALA A 19 -10.26 8.64 0.04
C ALA A 19 -9.12 8.03 0.85
N ALA A 20 -7.88 8.40 0.58
CA ALA A 20 -6.70 7.96 1.31
C ALA A 20 -6.73 8.39 2.79
N ILE A 21 -7.29 9.58 3.09
CA ILE A 21 -7.34 10.11 4.46
C ILE A 21 -8.16 9.21 5.38
N PRO A 22 -9.48 8.97 5.13
CA PRO A 22 -10.25 8.06 5.97
C PRO A 22 -9.73 6.62 5.89
N GLY A 23 -9.19 6.19 4.74
CA GLY A 23 -8.61 4.86 4.56
C GLY A 23 -7.46 4.59 5.51
N THR A 24 -6.55 5.53 5.68
CA THR A 24 -5.43 5.46 6.62
C THR A 24 -5.90 5.36 8.07
N ILE A 25 -6.87 6.19 8.46
CA ILE A 25 -7.44 6.20 9.81
C ILE A 25 -8.12 4.85 10.12
N ILE A 26 -8.96 4.37 9.20
CA ILE A 26 -9.69 3.10 9.37
C ILE A 26 -8.71 1.94 9.41
N CYS A 27 -7.67 1.93 8.59
CA CYS A 27 -6.64 0.91 8.62
C CYS A 27 -5.92 0.85 9.98
N GLY A 28 -5.60 2.00 10.58
CA GLY A 28 -5.03 2.09 11.92
C GLY A 28 -5.98 1.52 12.98
N ILE A 29 -7.24 1.93 12.95
CA ILE A 29 -8.28 1.42 13.87
C ILE A 29 -8.44 -0.10 13.73
N VAL A 30 -8.53 -0.61 12.50
CA VAL A 30 -8.63 -2.06 12.24
C VAL A 30 -7.40 -2.80 12.77
N SER A 31 -6.19 -2.26 12.56
CA SER A 31 -4.97 -2.84 13.09
C SER A 31 -4.99 -2.94 14.61
N ASP A 32 -5.38 -1.86 15.30
CA ASP A 32 -5.31 -1.79 16.75
C ASP A 32 -6.45 -2.54 17.44
N TYR A 33 -7.70 -2.39 16.99
CA TYR A 33 -8.87 -2.96 17.66
C TYR A 33 -9.22 -4.37 17.16
N VAL A 34 -9.13 -4.65 15.86
CA VAL A 34 -9.50 -5.97 15.30
C VAL A 34 -8.34 -6.95 15.44
N PHE A 35 -7.15 -6.52 15.02
CA PHE A 35 -5.96 -7.38 15.02
C PHE A 35 -5.05 -7.19 16.23
N LYS A 36 -5.49 -6.43 17.24
CA LYS A 36 -4.76 -6.24 18.53
C LYS A 36 -3.32 -5.77 18.33
N GLY A 37 -3.12 -4.82 17.40
CA GLY A 37 -1.81 -4.26 17.08
C GLY A 37 -0.93 -5.14 16.17
N ARG A 38 -1.46 -6.22 15.61
CA ARG A 38 -0.74 -7.07 14.64
C ARG A 38 -0.70 -6.37 13.27
N ARG A 39 0.23 -5.46 13.13
CA ARG A 39 0.34 -4.57 11.94
C ARG A 39 0.61 -5.34 10.66
N ALA A 40 1.43 -6.39 10.71
CA ALA A 40 1.78 -7.20 9.56
C ALA A 40 0.55 -7.93 8.98
N ILE A 41 -0.34 -8.48 9.80
CA ILE A 41 -1.56 -9.16 9.35
C ILE A 41 -2.50 -8.17 8.65
N THR A 42 -2.70 -6.99 9.23
CA THR A 42 -3.53 -5.94 8.64
C THR A 42 -2.97 -5.52 7.29
N THR A 43 -1.67 -5.29 7.20
CA THR A 43 -0.98 -4.95 5.95
C THR A 43 -1.20 -6.02 4.87
N MET A 44 -1.07 -7.31 5.21
CA MET A 44 -1.32 -8.42 4.27
C MET A 44 -2.73 -8.39 3.69
N ILE A 45 -3.75 -8.23 4.56
CA ILE A 45 -5.15 -8.20 4.12
C ILE A 45 -5.39 -7.02 3.18
N TYR A 46 -4.91 -5.83 3.54
CA TYR A 46 -5.04 -4.64 2.70
C TYR A 46 -4.30 -4.79 1.36
N MET A 47 -3.12 -5.42 1.33
CA MET A 47 -2.38 -5.69 0.08
C MET A 47 -3.15 -6.63 -0.86
N VAL A 48 -3.81 -7.65 -0.32
CA VAL A 48 -4.67 -8.55 -1.11
C VAL A 48 -5.86 -7.78 -1.70
N LEU A 49 -6.49 -6.91 -0.89
CA LEU A 49 -7.60 -6.08 -1.37
C LEU A 49 -7.15 -5.09 -2.45
N VAL A 50 -6.00 -4.44 -2.28
CA VAL A 50 -5.40 -3.57 -3.31
C VAL A 50 -5.16 -4.35 -4.60
N ALA A 51 -4.53 -5.52 -4.52
CA ALA A 51 -4.28 -6.36 -5.70
C ALA A 51 -5.58 -6.75 -6.41
N LEU A 52 -6.64 -7.07 -5.66
CA LEU A 52 -7.96 -7.38 -6.20
C LEU A 52 -8.55 -6.19 -6.98
N PHE A 53 -8.54 -4.98 -6.40
CA PHE A 53 -9.07 -3.79 -7.07
C PHE A 53 -8.22 -3.36 -8.26
N VAL A 54 -6.89 -3.52 -8.21
CA VAL A 54 -5.99 -3.31 -9.36
C VAL A 54 -6.32 -4.30 -10.47
N PHE A 55 -6.56 -5.57 -10.15
CA PHE A 55 -6.94 -6.58 -11.12
C PHE A 55 -8.30 -6.29 -11.75
N ILE A 56 -9.32 -5.91 -10.96
CA ILE A 56 -10.64 -5.51 -11.47
C ILE A 56 -10.51 -4.30 -12.40
N TYR A 57 -9.76 -3.28 -11.98
CA TYR A 57 -9.50 -2.08 -12.79
C TYR A 57 -8.85 -2.41 -14.14
N TRP A 58 -7.91 -3.36 -14.14
CA TRP A 58 -7.26 -3.82 -15.38
C TRP A 58 -8.25 -4.51 -16.32
N GLN A 59 -9.15 -5.33 -15.78
CA GLN A 59 -10.15 -6.06 -16.58
C GLN A 59 -11.35 -5.20 -17.04
N THR A 60 -11.53 -4.02 -16.44
CA THR A 60 -12.69 -3.17 -16.78
C THR A 60 -12.47 -2.48 -18.12
N GLU A 61 -13.37 -2.71 -19.08
CA GLU A 61 -13.38 -2.03 -20.37
C GLU A 61 -14.20 -0.73 -20.29
N HIS A 62 -13.56 0.43 -20.51
CA HIS A 62 -14.17 1.77 -20.76
C HIS A 62 -15.45 2.12 -19.95
N ASN A 63 -15.47 1.81 -18.66
CA ASN A 63 -16.57 2.18 -17.78
C ASN A 63 -16.10 3.18 -16.74
N LEU A 64 -16.31 4.49 -16.99
CA LEU A 64 -15.87 5.57 -16.13
C LEU A 64 -16.30 5.40 -14.66
N VAL A 65 -17.52 4.90 -14.43
CA VAL A 65 -18.05 4.72 -13.07
C VAL A 65 -17.30 3.60 -12.35
N MET A 66 -17.14 2.45 -13.02
CA MET A 66 -16.43 1.31 -12.43
C MET A 66 -14.97 1.62 -12.18
N ASP A 67 -14.33 2.29 -13.13
CA ASP A 67 -12.93 2.74 -13.01
C ASP A 67 -12.76 3.73 -11.87
N SER A 68 -13.69 4.66 -11.70
CA SER A 68 -13.68 5.62 -10.58
C SER A 68 -13.82 4.92 -9.24
N ILE A 69 -14.74 3.96 -9.12
CA ILE A 69 -14.93 3.18 -7.90
C ILE A 69 -13.65 2.39 -7.57
N CYS A 70 -13.06 1.71 -8.55
CA CYS A 70 -11.82 0.95 -8.34
C CYS A 70 -10.67 1.87 -7.89
N LEU A 71 -10.48 3.02 -8.53
CA LEU A 71 -9.41 3.95 -8.16
C LEU A 71 -9.62 4.56 -6.78
N ILE A 72 -10.84 4.95 -6.42
CA ILE A 72 -11.17 5.45 -5.08
C ILE A 72 -10.92 4.35 -4.03
N ALA A 73 -11.32 3.10 -4.32
CA ALA A 73 -11.07 1.97 -3.43
C ALA A 73 -9.57 1.68 -3.26
N ILE A 74 -8.79 1.75 -4.35
CA ILE A 74 -7.33 1.62 -4.29
C ILE A 74 -6.74 2.74 -3.44
N GLY A 75 -7.14 4.00 -3.63
CA GLY A 75 -6.70 5.13 -2.82
C GLY A 75 -6.99 4.93 -1.34
N PHE A 76 -8.20 4.50 -1.01
CA PHE A 76 -8.62 4.19 0.36
C PHE A 76 -7.77 3.07 1.00
N LEU A 77 -7.38 2.06 0.24
CA LEU A 77 -6.71 0.87 0.75
C LEU A 77 -5.18 1.00 0.79
N ILE A 78 -4.55 1.70 -0.15
CA ILE A 78 -3.09 1.66 -0.33
C ILE A 78 -2.32 2.42 0.75
N TYR A 79 -2.83 3.56 1.21
CA TYR A 79 -2.14 4.40 2.18
C TYR A 79 -2.11 3.81 3.60
N GLY A 80 -3.07 2.94 3.93
CA GLY A 80 -3.09 2.20 5.19
C GLY A 80 -1.84 1.36 5.41
N PRO A 81 -1.54 0.40 4.52
CA PRO A 81 -0.30 -0.39 4.56
C PRO A 81 0.97 0.44 4.59
N VAL A 82 1.05 1.51 3.79
CA VAL A 82 2.22 2.41 3.77
C VAL A 82 2.46 3.01 5.16
N MET A 83 1.39 3.51 5.80
CA MET A 83 1.47 4.03 7.17
C MET A 83 1.84 2.95 8.18
N LEU A 84 1.20 1.77 8.11
CA LEU A 84 1.46 0.67 9.05
C LEU A 84 2.90 0.16 8.98
N ILE A 85 3.53 0.11 7.80
CA ILE A 85 4.94 -0.25 7.66
C ILE A 85 5.83 0.75 8.39
N GLY A 86 5.55 2.05 8.25
CA GLY A 86 6.28 3.11 8.97
C GLY A 86 6.12 2.99 10.49
N VAL A 87 4.90 2.77 10.96
CA VAL A 87 4.63 2.59 12.40
C VAL A 87 5.26 1.29 12.92
N HIS A 88 5.22 0.20 12.16
CA HIS A 88 5.88 -1.05 12.53
C HIS A 88 7.40 -0.88 12.70
N ALA A 89 8.04 -0.13 11.81
CA ALA A 89 9.46 0.20 11.94
C ALA A 89 9.76 1.01 13.22
N LEU A 90 8.84 1.91 13.62
CA LEU A 90 8.94 2.66 14.88
C LEU A 90 8.79 1.76 16.10
N ASP A 91 7.87 0.80 16.07
CA ASP A 91 7.62 -0.14 17.19
C ASP A 91 8.83 -1.05 17.44
N LEU A 92 9.55 -1.43 16.39
CA LEU A 92 10.75 -2.28 16.49
C LEU A 92 12.01 -1.49 16.88
N ALA A 93 12.01 -0.17 16.68
CA ALA A 93 13.18 0.66 16.96
C ALA A 93 13.31 1.01 18.45
N PRO A 94 14.52 1.03 19.03
CA PRO A 94 14.73 1.57 20.36
C PRO A 94 14.25 3.03 20.42
N LYS A 95 13.67 3.44 21.56
CA LYS A 95 13.12 4.81 21.74
C LYS A 95 14.09 5.94 21.32
N LYS A 96 15.40 5.73 21.53
CA LYS A 96 16.44 6.71 21.14
C LYS A 96 16.69 6.78 19.63
N ALA A 97 16.33 5.74 18.88
CA ALA A 97 16.55 5.62 17.43
C ALA A 97 15.26 5.70 16.61
N ALA A 98 14.10 5.93 17.24
CA ALA A 98 12.80 5.94 16.57
C ALA A 98 12.72 6.96 15.44
N GLY A 99 13.23 8.19 15.65
CA GLY A 99 13.29 9.22 14.62
C GLY A 99 14.15 8.82 13.41
N THR A 100 15.30 8.18 13.65
CA THR A 100 16.17 7.66 12.58
C THR A 100 15.50 6.53 11.82
N ALA A 101 14.83 5.61 12.50
CA ALA A 101 14.08 4.52 11.86
C ALA A 101 12.96 5.06 10.96
N ALA A 102 12.16 6.02 11.44
CA ALA A 102 11.13 6.67 10.65
C ALA A 102 11.70 7.41 9.44
N GLY A 103 12.77 8.17 9.62
CA GLY A 103 13.43 8.90 8.54
C GLY A 103 14.00 7.97 7.49
N LEU A 104 14.64 6.88 7.90
CA LEU A 104 15.19 5.88 6.98
C LEU A 104 14.09 5.17 6.18
N THR A 105 13.02 4.72 6.86
CA THR A 105 11.87 4.07 6.22
C THR A 105 11.19 5.00 5.22
N GLY A 106 11.00 6.27 5.59
CA GLY A 106 10.45 7.29 4.69
C GLY A 106 11.37 7.55 3.50
N PHE A 107 12.66 7.72 3.73
CA PHE A 107 13.64 7.95 2.65
C PHE A 107 13.64 6.80 1.63
N PHE A 108 13.76 5.56 2.09
CA PHE A 108 13.74 4.41 1.19
C PHE A 108 12.39 4.25 0.47
N GLY A 109 11.27 4.45 1.17
CA GLY A 109 9.93 4.37 0.58
C GLY A 109 9.70 5.42 -0.51
N TYR A 110 10.03 6.68 -0.25
CA TYR A 110 9.81 7.76 -1.21
C TYR A 110 10.87 7.79 -2.31
N PHE A 111 12.15 7.64 -1.99
CA PHE A 111 13.22 7.73 -2.98
C PHE A 111 13.25 6.51 -3.91
N PHE A 112 13.33 5.32 -3.35
CA PHE A 112 13.37 4.10 -4.17
C PHE A 112 11.99 3.68 -4.64
N GLY A 113 10.97 3.70 -3.77
CA GLY A 113 9.62 3.27 -4.13
C GLY A 113 8.95 4.22 -5.11
N THR A 114 8.79 5.48 -4.71
CA THR A 114 8.01 6.44 -5.50
C THR A 114 8.83 7.05 -6.63
N ALA A 115 10.02 7.59 -6.34
CA ALA A 115 10.78 8.33 -7.34
C ALA A 115 11.38 7.40 -8.41
N LEU A 116 12.08 6.33 -8.03
CA LEU A 116 12.75 5.44 -8.97
C LEU A 116 11.80 4.40 -9.57
N LEU A 117 11.13 3.59 -8.75
CA LEU A 117 10.33 2.47 -9.25
C LEU A 117 9.01 2.94 -9.86
N ALA A 118 8.23 3.78 -9.15
CA ALA A 118 6.92 4.18 -9.64
C ALA A 118 7.00 5.19 -10.79
N ASN A 119 7.82 6.24 -10.70
CA ASN A 119 7.83 7.26 -11.74
C ASN A 119 8.75 6.92 -12.92
N ILE A 120 10.00 6.50 -12.67
CA ILE A 120 10.96 6.29 -13.75
C ILE A 120 10.73 4.92 -14.39
N MET A 121 10.69 3.86 -13.62
CA MET A 121 10.62 2.50 -14.15
C MET A 121 9.26 2.20 -14.78
N LEU A 122 8.14 2.55 -14.11
CA LEU A 122 6.80 2.38 -14.69
C LEU A 122 6.58 3.29 -15.90
N GLY A 123 7.07 4.54 -15.88
CA GLY A 123 7.01 5.43 -17.04
C GLY A 123 7.70 4.81 -18.24
N TYR A 124 8.92 4.32 -18.06
CA TYR A 124 9.67 3.63 -19.13
C TYR A 124 8.94 2.39 -19.67
N VAL A 125 8.35 1.59 -18.78
CA VAL A 125 7.57 0.40 -19.16
C VAL A 125 6.34 0.77 -19.97
N VAL A 126 5.58 1.80 -19.55
CA VAL A 126 4.41 2.27 -20.30
C VAL A 126 4.77 2.71 -21.71
N ASP A 127 5.88 3.45 -21.84
CA ASP A 127 6.30 4.01 -23.13
C ASP A 127 6.81 2.93 -24.11
N HIS A 128 7.46 1.87 -23.62
CA HIS A 128 8.11 0.87 -24.48
C HIS A 128 7.35 -0.46 -24.57
N LEU A 129 6.68 -0.90 -23.51
CA LEU A 129 6.02 -2.19 -23.43
C LEU A 129 4.48 -2.08 -23.35
N GLY A 130 3.97 -0.89 -23.06
CA GLY A 130 2.54 -0.62 -22.97
C GLY A 130 1.97 -0.79 -21.56
N TRP A 131 0.70 -0.45 -21.42
CA TRP A 131 -0.01 -0.39 -20.14
C TRP A 131 -0.21 -1.75 -19.46
N ASP A 132 -0.39 -2.82 -20.22
CA ASP A 132 -0.64 -4.15 -19.67
C ASP A 132 0.54 -4.66 -18.83
N TRP A 133 1.76 -4.41 -19.28
CA TRP A 133 2.97 -4.73 -18.53
C TRP A 133 3.06 -3.96 -17.21
N SER A 134 2.56 -2.72 -17.17
CA SER A 134 2.52 -1.93 -15.93
C SER A 134 1.61 -2.55 -14.88
N PHE A 135 0.46 -3.09 -15.28
CA PHE A 135 -0.43 -3.80 -14.35
C PHE A 135 0.18 -5.11 -13.86
N ILE A 136 0.85 -5.86 -14.72
CA ILE A 136 1.56 -7.09 -14.33
C ILE A 136 2.64 -6.77 -13.29
N ILE A 137 3.42 -5.70 -13.50
CA ILE A 137 4.45 -5.26 -12.56
C ILE A 137 3.82 -4.82 -11.24
N LEU A 138 2.72 -4.08 -11.28
CA LEU A 138 2.02 -3.61 -10.10
C LEU A 138 1.48 -4.78 -9.25
N LEU A 139 0.86 -5.77 -9.90
CA LEU A 139 0.40 -7.00 -9.24
C LEU A 139 1.58 -7.83 -8.68
N GLY A 140 2.68 -7.90 -9.42
CA GLY A 140 3.92 -8.51 -8.96
C GLY A 140 4.48 -7.81 -7.72
N ALA A 141 4.47 -6.48 -7.69
CA ALA A 141 4.88 -5.69 -6.53
C ALA A 141 3.98 -5.94 -5.31
N CYS A 142 2.66 -6.04 -5.50
CA CYS A 142 1.72 -6.42 -4.43
C CYS A 142 2.01 -7.83 -3.89
N ALA A 143 2.31 -8.79 -4.77
CA ALA A 143 2.68 -10.16 -4.37
C ALA A 143 4.00 -10.19 -3.59
N LEU A 144 5.02 -9.45 -4.03
CA LEU A 144 6.27 -9.31 -3.30
C LEU A 144 6.06 -8.66 -1.93
N ALA A 145 5.30 -7.58 -1.86
CA ALA A 145 4.97 -6.92 -0.60
C ALA A 145 4.24 -7.88 0.36
N PHE A 146 3.31 -8.69 -0.16
CA PHE A 146 2.62 -9.72 0.61
C PHE A 146 3.60 -10.75 1.17
N ILE A 147 4.53 -11.28 0.34
CA ILE A 147 5.54 -12.26 0.75
C ILE A 147 6.45 -11.69 1.84
N PHE A 148 6.99 -10.48 1.65
CA PHE A 148 7.84 -9.84 2.66
C PHE A 148 7.10 -9.59 3.98
N THR A 149 5.85 -9.14 3.90
CA THR A 149 5.02 -8.94 5.10
C THR A 149 4.71 -10.27 5.80
N ALA A 150 4.51 -11.37 5.04
CA ALA A 150 4.30 -12.69 5.62
C ALA A 150 5.51 -13.20 6.43
N PHE A 151 6.73 -12.88 6.01
CA PHE A 151 7.92 -13.16 6.82
C PHE A 151 7.91 -12.37 8.13
N THR A 152 7.50 -11.11 8.08
CA THR A 152 7.42 -10.23 9.27
C THR A 152 6.37 -10.69 10.27
N VAL A 153 5.27 -11.32 9.83
CA VAL A 153 4.24 -11.89 10.75
C VAL A 153 4.85 -12.93 11.70
N ARG A 154 5.80 -13.72 11.24
CA ARG A 154 6.46 -14.72 12.09
C ARG A 154 7.24 -14.06 13.23
N GLU A 155 8.00 -13.03 12.94
CA GLU A 155 8.76 -12.27 13.93
C GLU A 155 7.84 -11.58 14.95
N GLU A 156 6.76 -10.96 14.48
CA GLU A 156 5.77 -10.29 15.34
C GLU A 156 5.12 -11.27 16.34
N GLN A 157 4.83 -12.51 15.93
CA GLN A 157 4.29 -13.55 16.79
C GLN A 157 5.28 -13.98 17.89
N TYR A 158 6.56 -14.04 17.58
CA TYR A 158 7.61 -14.36 18.57
C TYR A 158 7.72 -13.27 19.62
N LEU A 159 7.73 -12.00 19.25
CA LEU A 159 7.83 -10.86 20.16
C LEU A 159 6.62 -10.77 21.12
N VAL A 160 5.41 -10.98 20.60
CA VAL A 160 4.18 -10.98 21.41
C VAL A 160 4.20 -12.13 22.41
N LYS A 161 4.65 -13.32 22.02
CA LYS A 161 4.74 -14.49 22.90
C LYS A 161 5.78 -14.31 24.00
N GLU A 162 6.90 -13.66 23.69
CA GLU A 162 7.95 -13.37 24.67
C GLU A 162 7.52 -12.32 25.70
N SER A 163 6.76 -11.30 25.27
CA SER A 163 6.20 -10.27 26.16
C SER A 163 5.17 -10.84 27.13
N THR A 164 4.35 -11.81 26.68
CA THR A 164 3.32 -12.46 27.51
C THR A 164 3.93 -13.41 28.55
N ASN A 165 5.10 -14.00 28.27
CA ASN A 165 5.79 -14.88 29.21
C ASN A 165 6.61 -14.14 30.29
N LYS A 166 6.77 -12.82 30.18
CA LYS A 166 7.54 -11.98 31.14
C LYS A 166 6.63 -11.32 32.20
N HIS A 167 5.32 -11.52 32.11
CA HIS A 167 4.31 -11.08 33.07
C HIS A 167 3.62 -12.30 33.74
#